data_cff1c502ccb220bfca74d7862b8a9a43
#
_entry.id   cff1c502ccb220bfca74d7862b8a9a43
#
_cell.length_a   1.000
_cell.length_b   1.000
_cell.length_c   1.000
_cell.angle_alpha   90.00
_cell.angle_beta   90.00
_cell.angle_gamma   90.00
#
_symmetry.space_group_name_H-M   'P 1'
#
loop_
_entity.id
_entity.type
_entity.pdbx_description
1 polymer ?
#
loop_
_entity_poly.entity_id
_entity_poly.type
_entity_poly.pdbx_seq_one_letter_code
_entity_poly.pdbx_strand_id
1 'polypeptide(L)'
;MLFFVFLYLPWQGVFSFVYYKVDCSLQIMAKVTLLCHWFIMPGGGFLRILESVDSTNNYAMDKVHAGLANHGMAWFARAQTGGKGQRGKAWKTEEGKNIAMSLVLQPERFNTNKQFRLSAAVALACFEFFSVHAGSETKIKWPNDIYWRDRKAGGILIENIFHGKTWKWAVVGTGININQTVFDTSLVNPVSLKQITEKEWDVITMANELYEVLMKYISLLNAGAAGDILESYNNNLYKKDEPVFLVEKGKKIQTTIKAVSEEGKLLTSDAIERKFDFGEVEWLL
;
A
#
# COMPACT_ATOMS: atom_id res chain seq x y z
N MET A 1 12.17 10.82 45.86
CA MET A 1 12.09 9.36 45.87
C MET A 1 12.59 8.87 44.53
N LEU A 2 13.60 8.00 44.48
CA LEU A 2 14.10 7.43 43.22
C LEU A 2 13.29 6.16 42.91
N PHE A 3 12.67 6.11 41.74
CA PHE A 3 12.07 4.89 41.23
C PHE A 3 12.98 4.32 40.13
N PHE A 4 13.27 3.04 40.20
CA PHE A 4 13.99 2.30 39.18
C PHE A 4 12.94 1.63 38.30
N VAL A 5 12.90 1.95 37.00
CA VAL A 5 12.11 1.22 36.02
C VAL A 5 13.06 0.41 35.19
N PHE A 6 12.95 -0.93 35.29
CA PHE A 6 13.70 -1.86 34.46
C PHE A 6 12.89 -2.10 33.17
N LEU A 7 13.42 -1.69 32.03
CA LEU A 7 12.90 -2.09 30.73
C LEU A 7 13.81 -3.19 30.16
N TYR A 8 13.27 -4.37 30.04
CA TYR A 8 13.93 -5.49 29.38
C TYR A 8 13.65 -5.42 27.89
N LEU A 9 14.68 -5.19 27.08
CA LEU A 9 14.62 -5.28 25.62
C LEU A 9 15.26 -6.61 25.18
N PRO A 10 14.49 -7.59 24.68
CA PRO A 10 15.00 -8.94 24.45
C PRO A 10 15.87 -9.10 23.20
N TRP A 11 16.31 -8.03 22.54
CA TRP A 11 16.89 -8.17 21.19
C TRP A 11 18.27 -7.56 20.95
N GLN A 12 19.07 -7.14 21.90
CA GLN A 12 20.46 -6.74 21.59
C GLN A 12 21.45 -6.73 22.78
N GLY A 13 21.13 -7.25 23.97
CA GLY A 13 22.12 -7.40 25.05
C GLY A 13 22.75 -6.09 25.56
N VAL A 14 22.12 -4.94 25.34
CA VAL A 14 22.60 -3.63 25.79
C VAL A 14 21.72 -3.15 26.93
N PHE A 15 22.34 -2.98 28.11
CA PHE A 15 21.69 -2.35 29.24
C PHE A 15 21.86 -0.82 29.15
N SER A 16 20.79 -0.09 29.01
CA SER A 16 20.80 1.36 29.14
C SER A 16 20.17 1.78 30.47
N PHE A 17 20.90 2.49 31.26
CA PHE A 17 20.42 3.07 32.52
C PHE A 17 19.86 4.48 32.24
N VAL A 18 18.59 4.68 32.51
CA VAL A 18 17.95 6.00 32.41
C VAL A 18 17.57 6.46 33.80
N TYR A 19 18.14 7.58 34.24
CA TYR A 19 17.86 8.18 35.56
C TYR A 19 16.79 9.26 35.43
N TYR A 20 15.73 9.16 36.20
CA TYR A 20 14.73 10.21 36.34
C TYR A 20 14.67 10.72 37.77
N LYS A 21 14.79 12.03 37.95
CA LYS A 21 14.48 12.71 39.20
C LYS A 21 13.03 13.17 39.14
N VAL A 22 12.16 12.56 39.92
CA VAL A 22 10.73 12.91 39.97
C VAL A 22 10.56 14.00 41.00
N ASP A 23 10.19 15.22 40.55
CA ASP A 23 9.71 16.28 41.42
C ASP A 23 8.18 16.26 41.42
N CYS A 24 7.60 16.36 42.65
CA CYS A 24 6.16 16.09 42.86
C CYS A 24 5.28 17.29 42.47
N SER A 25 5.04 17.50 41.19
CA SER A 25 3.95 18.39 40.73
C SER A 25 3.21 17.84 39.53
N LEU A 26 1.92 18.12 39.42
CA LEU A 26 0.93 17.56 38.46
C LEU A 26 1.26 17.74 36.97
N GLN A 27 2.36 18.36 36.61
CA GLN A 27 2.78 18.54 35.20
C GLN A 27 3.52 17.33 34.61
N ILE A 28 3.74 16.27 35.36
CA ILE A 28 4.56 15.12 34.98
C ILE A 28 3.80 14.19 33.99
N MET A 29 2.48 14.06 34.12
CA MET A 29 1.70 13.15 33.27
C MET A 29 1.70 13.58 31.79
N ALA A 30 1.64 14.88 31.51
CA ALA A 30 1.69 15.40 30.13
C ALA A 30 3.08 15.25 29.49
N LYS A 31 4.15 15.38 30.29
CA LYS A 31 5.53 15.21 29.78
C LYS A 31 5.92 13.74 29.61
N VAL A 32 5.42 12.85 30.45
CA VAL A 32 5.64 11.40 30.30
C VAL A 32 4.90 10.86 29.07
N THR A 33 3.69 11.35 28.80
CA THR A 33 2.93 10.97 27.58
C THR A 33 3.62 11.50 26.32
N LEU A 34 4.18 12.70 26.33
CA LEU A 34 4.96 13.25 25.21
C LEU A 34 6.30 12.53 24.99
N LEU A 35 7.00 12.17 26.07
CA LEU A 35 8.26 11.41 26.00
C LEU A 35 8.02 9.94 25.59
N CYS A 36 6.91 9.31 26.00
CA CYS A 36 6.53 8.00 25.52
C CYS A 36 6.17 8.01 24.02
N HIS A 37 5.60 9.09 23.51
CA HIS A 37 5.35 9.24 22.05
C HIS A 37 6.65 9.34 21.22
N TRP A 38 7.75 9.79 21.82
CA TRP A 38 9.07 9.85 21.17
C TRP A 38 9.92 8.59 21.36
N PHE A 39 9.58 7.73 22.33
CA PHE A 39 10.35 6.51 22.63
C PHE A 39 9.70 5.21 22.14
N ILE A 40 8.46 5.26 21.68
CA ILE A 40 7.83 4.14 20.97
C ILE A 40 7.89 4.45 19.47
N MET A 41 9.10 4.48 18.94
CA MET A 41 9.40 4.10 17.57
C MET A 41 9.93 2.66 17.62
N PRO A 42 9.10 1.62 17.50
CA PRO A 42 9.60 0.28 17.27
C PRO A 42 9.99 0.19 15.80
N GLY A 43 11.28 0.19 15.54
CA GLY A 43 11.87 0.10 14.22
C GLY A 43 11.98 1.48 13.57
N GLY A 44 13.19 2.04 13.49
CA GLY A 44 13.48 3.22 12.71
C GLY A 44 12.93 3.03 11.30
N GLY A 45 12.01 3.90 10.88
CA GLY A 45 11.33 3.80 9.60
C GLY A 45 12.34 3.59 8.48
N PHE A 46 12.25 2.45 7.79
CA PHE A 46 13.12 2.11 6.68
C PHE A 46 12.71 2.83 5.38
N LEU A 47 11.91 3.88 5.46
CA LEU A 47 11.57 4.71 4.30
C LEU A 47 12.73 5.68 3.99
N ARG A 48 13.32 5.50 2.83
CA ARG A 48 14.39 6.36 2.30
C ARG A 48 13.85 7.25 1.20
N ILE A 49 14.20 8.53 1.27
CA ILE A 49 13.78 9.52 0.28
C ILE A 49 14.88 9.62 -0.78
N LEU A 50 14.47 9.56 -2.06
CA LEU A 50 15.30 9.75 -3.24
C LEU A 50 14.81 11.01 -3.97
N GLU A 51 15.73 11.83 -4.45
CA GLU A 51 15.35 13.03 -5.21
C GLU A 51 14.81 12.64 -6.59
N SER A 52 15.54 11.79 -7.33
CA SER A 52 15.10 11.30 -8.64
C SER A 52 15.61 9.90 -8.92
N VAL A 53 14.76 9.08 -9.57
CA VAL A 53 15.12 7.75 -10.09
C VAL A 53 14.35 7.51 -11.40
N ASP A 54 14.73 6.45 -12.13
CA ASP A 54 13.90 5.98 -13.24
C ASP A 54 12.56 5.44 -12.73
N SER A 55 12.61 4.48 -11.80
CA SER A 55 11.46 3.88 -11.12
C SER A 55 11.86 3.41 -9.73
N THR A 56 11.02 3.69 -8.72
CA THR A 56 11.25 3.18 -7.36
C THR A 56 11.24 1.66 -7.32
N ASN A 57 10.44 0.99 -8.18
CA ASN A 57 10.46 -0.47 -8.30
C ASN A 57 11.78 -0.99 -8.87
N ASN A 58 12.32 -0.35 -9.93
CA ASN A 58 13.63 -0.72 -10.46
C ASN A 58 14.71 -0.55 -9.39
N TYR A 59 14.73 0.60 -8.74
CA TYR A 59 15.69 0.89 -7.69
C TYR A 59 15.62 -0.14 -6.54
N ALA A 60 14.43 -0.48 -6.07
CA ALA A 60 14.22 -1.50 -5.05
C ALA A 60 14.67 -2.89 -5.53
N MET A 61 14.36 -3.25 -6.78
CA MET A 61 14.79 -4.49 -7.42
C MET A 61 16.31 -4.61 -7.49
N ASP A 62 17.00 -3.55 -7.88
CA ASP A 62 18.47 -3.49 -7.92
C ASP A 62 19.08 -3.67 -6.52
N LYS A 63 18.46 -3.08 -5.48
CA LYS A 63 18.90 -3.31 -4.08
C LYS A 63 18.71 -4.76 -3.64
N VAL A 64 17.63 -5.41 -4.06
CA VAL A 64 17.41 -6.84 -3.80
C VAL A 64 18.48 -7.69 -4.50
N HIS A 65 18.74 -7.45 -5.79
CA HIS A 65 19.73 -8.21 -6.55
C HIS A 65 21.17 -8.00 -6.02
N ALA A 66 21.47 -6.81 -5.54
CA ALA A 66 22.76 -6.49 -4.91
C ALA A 66 22.91 -7.03 -3.46
N GLY A 67 21.88 -7.67 -2.89
CA GLY A 67 21.89 -8.15 -1.50
C GLY A 67 21.85 -7.02 -0.46
N LEU A 68 21.41 -5.82 -0.84
CA LEU A 68 21.38 -4.61 -0.01
C LEU A 68 19.98 -4.28 0.53
N ALA A 69 18.99 -5.10 0.22
CA ALA A 69 17.63 -4.93 0.68
C ALA A 69 17.30 -5.85 1.86
N ASN A 70 16.52 -5.35 2.80
CA ASN A 70 15.94 -6.14 3.88
C ASN A 70 14.41 -6.01 3.87
N HIS A 71 13.72 -6.99 4.46
CA HIS A 71 12.27 -6.95 4.63
C HIS A 71 11.83 -5.66 5.35
N GLY A 72 10.86 -4.97 4.79
CA GLY A 72 10.34 -3.71 5.31
C GLY A 72 11.08 -2.45 4.82
N MET A 73 12.19 -2.58 4.09
CA MET A 73 12.82 -1.40 3.48
C MET A 73 11.93 -0.81 2.39
N ALA A 74 11.81 0.52 2.38
CA ALA A 74 11.05 1.24 1.37
C ALA A 74 11.82 2.44 0.82
N TRP A 75 11.54 2.82 -0.42
CA TRP A 75 12.08 3.99 -1.10
C TRP A 75 10.94 4.80 -1.70
N PHE A 76 10.89 6.06 -1.33
CA PHE A 76 10.03 7.08 -1.92
C PHE A 76 10.86 7.94 -2.85
N ALA A 77 10.37 8.28 -4.04
CA ALA A 77 11.03 9.20 -4.95
C ALA A 77 10.20 10.47 -5.16
N ARG A 78 10.85 11.64 -5.10
CA ARG A 78 10.23 12.91 -5.46
C ARG A 78 9.90 12.97 -6.95
N ALA A 79 10.80 12.44 -7.79
CA ALA A 79 10.63 12.36 -9.23
C ALA A 79 10.93 10.95 -9.76
N GLN A 80 10.12 10.50 -10.71
CA GLN A 80 10.40 9.31 -11.52
C GLN A 80 10.44 9.69 -13.00
N THR A 81 11.53 9.32 -13.70
CA THR A 81 11.71 9.56 -15.15
C THR A 81 11.14 8.43 -16.02
N GLY A 82 10.93 7.25 -15.44
CA GLY A 82 10.44 6.04 -16.10
C GLY A 82 9.53 5.22 -15.20
N GLY A 83 8.59 5.90 -14.47
CA GLY A 83 7.67 5.22 -13.57
C GLY A 83 6.87 4.14 -14.26
N LYS A 84 6.72 2.98 -13.61
CA LYS A 84 6.09 1.77 -14.14
C LYS A 84 4.68 1.57 -13.58
N GLY A 85 3.78 1.19 -14.47
CA GLY A 85 2.48 0.62 -14.14
C GLY A 85 2.37 -0.83 -14.60
N GLN A 86 1.22 -1.44 -14.39
CA GLN A 86 0.99 -2.82 -14.84
C GLN A 86 0.96 -2.96 -16.37
N ARG A 87 1.39 -4.13 -16.87
CA ARG A 87 1.35 -4.52 -18.29
C ARG A 87 2.08 -3.53 -19.21
N GLY A 88 3.21 -3.00 -18.73
CA GLY A 88 4.05 -2.08 -19.52
C GLY A 88 3.51 -0.64 -19.63
N LYS A 89 2.40 -0.31 -18.95
CA LYS A 89 1.92 1.07 -18.87
C LYS A 89 2.87 1.94 -18.07
N ALA A 90 3.03 3.21 -18.45
CA ALA A 90 3.80 4.17 -17.67
C ALA A 90 2.95 4.71 -16.49
N TRP A 91 3.62 4.95 -15.36
CA TRP A 91 3.08 5.73 -14.25
C TRP A 91 3.75 7.10 -14.27
N LYS A 92 3.05 8.12 -14.76
CA LYS A 92 3.55 9.49 -14.88
C LYS A 92 3.09 10.32 -13.69
N THR A 93 4.01 11.01 -13.05
CA THR A 93 3.73 11.90 -11.91
C THR A 93 4.47 13.22 -12.09
N GLU A 94 3.85 14.30 -11.62
CA GLU A 94 4.52 15.58 -11.44
C GLU A 94 5.43 15.49 -10.20
N GLU A 95 6.64 16.07 -10.32
CA GLU A 95 7.66 16.04 -9.27
C GLU A 95 7.14 16.58 -7.94
N GLY A 96 7.36 15.83 -6.86
CA GLY A 96 6.99 16.21 -5.50
C GLY A 96 5.49 16.27 -5.21
N LYS A 97 4.61 15.90 -6.17
CA LYS A 97 3.16 16.06 -6.01
C LYS A 97 2.44 14.78 -5.58
N ASN A 98 3.04 13.62 -5.77
CA ASN A 98 2.37 12.34 -5.56
C ASN A 98 3.26 11.37 -4.78
N ILE A 99 2.67 10.34 -4.21
CA ILE A 99 3.45 9.22 -3.67
C ILE A 99 3.86 8.32 -4.83
N ALA A 100 5.18 8.11 -4.95
CA ALA A 100 5.81 7.06 -5.73
C ALA A 100 6.75 6.32 -4.79
N MET A 101 6.33 5.15 -4.29
CA MET A 101 7.04 4.42 -3.25
C MET A 101 7.09 2.93 -3.56
N SER A 102 8.20 2.28 -3.26
CA SER A 102 8.36 0.83 -3.36
C SER A 102 8.84 0.24 -2.04
N LEU A 103 8.11 -0.75 -1.55
CA LEU A 103 8.38 -1.52 -0.33
C LEU A 103 8.88 -2.90 -0.70
N VAL A 104 9.94 -3.39 -0.05
CA VAL A 104 10.52 -4.72 -0.26
C VAL A 104 10.10 -5.67 0.85
N LEU A 105 9.59 -6.83 0.48
CA LEU A 105 9.07 -7.83 1.40
C LEU A 105 9.70 -9.20 1.10
N GLN A 106 9.87 -10.01 2.15
CA GLN A 106 10.25 -11.42 2.07
C GLN A 106 9.01 -12.29 2.33
N PRO A 107 8.40 -12.89 1.28
CA PRO A 107 7.15 -13.65 1.43
C PRO A 107 7.26 -14.94 2.22
N GLU A 108 8.45 -15.52 2.36
CA GLU A 108 8.66 -16.69 3.23
C GLU A 108 8.37 -16.41 4.72
N ARG A 109 8.25 -15.14 5.09
CA ARG A 109 7.75 -14.70 6.40
C ARG A 109 6.23 -14.71 6.50
N PHE A 110 5.54 -14.81 5.37
CA PHE A 110 4.08 -14.91 5.33
C PHE A 110 3.69 -16.37 5.42
N ASN A 111 2.72 -16.69 6.24
CA ASN A 111 2.18 -18.05 6.32
C ASN A 111 1.29 -18.36 5.08
N THR A 112 1.79 -18.00 3.89
CA THR A 112 1.08 -18.19 2.62
C THR A 112 2.03 -18.16 1.43
N ASN A 113 1.78 -19.02 0.45
CA ASN A 113 2.38 -18.99 -0.87
C ASN A 113 1.45 -18.39 -1.94
N LYS A 114 0.28 -17.90 -1.55
CA LYS A 114 -0.72 -17.33 -2.46
C LYS A 114 -0.43 -15.83 -2.67
N GLN A 115 0.09 -15.49 -3.85
CA GLN A 115 0.48 -14.12 -4.20
C GLN A 115 -0.67 -13.11 -4.08
N PHE A 116 -1.89 -13.52 -4.39
CA PHE A 116 -3.05 -12.63 -4.31
C PHE A 116 -3.35 -12.17 -2.89
N ARG A 117 -3.04 -12.96 -1.86
CA ARG A 117 -3.20 -12.55 -0.46
C ARG A 117 -2.35 -11.32 -0.12
N LEU A 118 -1.13 -11.24 -0.66
CA LEU A 118 -0.31 -10.04 -0.55
C LEU A 118 -0.94 -8.87 -1.32
N SER A 119 -1.42 -9.12 -2.54
CA SER A 119 -2.07 -8.09 -3.36
C SER A 119 -3.30 -7.51 -2.66
N ALA A 120 -4.12 -8.35 -2.03
CA ALA A 120 -5.30 -7.93 -1.27
C ALA A 120 -4.93 -7.11 -0.03
N ALA A 121 -3.90 -7.53 0.72
CA ALA A 121 -3.40 -6.80 1.88
C ALA A 121 -2.88 -5.41 1.50
N VAL A 122 -2.09 -5.32 0.44
CA VAL A 122 -1.57 -4.03 -0.08
C VAL A 122 -2.69 -3.14 -0.60
N ALA A 123 -3.66 -3.70 -1.33
CA ALA A 123 -4.80 -2.92 -1.83
C ALA A 123 -5.67 -2.37 -0.68
N LEU A 124 -5.90 -3.16 0.37
CA LEU A 124 -6.60 -2.71 1.57
C LEU A 124 -5.81 -1.62 2.31
N ALA A 125 -4.49 -1.75 2.41
CA ALA A 125 -3.66 -0.71 3.02
C ALA A 125 -3.77 0.62 2.27
N CYS A 126 -3.67 0.58 0.93
CA CYS A 126 -3.84 1.77 0.09
C CYS A 126 -5.27 2.33 0.17
N PHE A 127 -6.28 1.46 0.24
CA PHE A 127 -7.68 1.84 0.43
C PHE A 127 -7.90 2.52 1.78
N GLU A 128 -7.45 1.90 2.89
CA GLU A 128 -7.59 2.47 4.24
C GLU A 128 -6.91 3.84 4.31
N PHE A 129 -5.65 3.93 3.88
CA PHE A 129 -4.91 5.18 3.81
C PHE A 129 -5.70 6.27 3.04
N PHE A 130 -6.16 5.96 1.83
CA PHE A 130 -6.82 6.96 1.00
C PHE A 130 -8.21 7.33 1.54
N SER A 131 -8.97 6.35 2.05
CA SER A 131 -10.34 6.54 2.55
C SER A 131 -10.40 7.39 3.82
N VAL A 132 -9.39 7.33 4.69
CA VAL A 132 -9.29 8.20 5.88
C VAL A 132 -9.31 9.67 5.48
N HIS A 133 -8.69 10.02 4.35
CA HIS A 133 -8.60 11.40 3.87
C HIS A 133 -9.71 11.77 2.88
N ALA A 134 -10.13 10.85 2.01
CA ALA A 134 -11.06 11.09 0.90
C ALA A 134 -12.51 10.62 1.17
N GLY A 135 -12.74 9.89 2.28
CA GLY A 135 -14.06 9.43 2.68
C GLY A 135 -14.51 8.12 2.02
N SER A 136 -15.79 7.78 2.26
CA SER A 136 -16.41 6.49 1.97
C SER A 136 -16.58 6.15 0.48
N GLU A 137 -16.46 7.18 -0.40
CA GLU A 137 -16.51 7.00 -1.87
C GLU A 137 -15.26 6.31 -2.43
N THR A 138 -14.26 6.05 -1.57
CA THR A 138 -13.05 5.30 -1.92
C THR A 138 -13.39 3.83 -2.10
N LYS A 139 -12.88 3.18 -3.15
CA LYS A 139 -13.10 1.76 -3.46
C LYS A 139 -11.84 1.13 -4.07
N ILE A 140 -11.76 -0.20 -3.99
CA ILE A 140 -10.71 -0.99 -4.63
C ILE A 140 -11.25 -1.49 -5.98
N LYS A 141 -10.70 -0.99 -7.07
CA LYS A 141 -11.00 -1.53 -8.40
C LYS A 141 -10.05 -2.66 -8.74
N TRP A 142 -10.58 -3.88 -8.80
CA TRP A 142 -9.80 -5.06 -9.18
C TRP A 142 -9.09 -4.84 -10.53
N PRO A 143 -7.83 -5.26 -10.65
CA PRO A 143 -7.09 -6.04 -9.62
C PRO A 143 -6.25 -5.19 -8.65
N ASN A 144 -5.95 -3.92 -8.92
CA ASN A 144 -4.83 -3.22 -8.30
C ASN A 144 -4.95 -1.70 -8.25
N ASP A 145 -6.14 -1.14 -8.48
CA ASP A 145 -6.34 0.30 -8.52
C ASP A 145 -7.16 0.79 -7.32
N ILE A 146 -6.84 1.98 -6.84
CA ILE A 146 -7.67 2.71 -5.87
C ILE A 146 -8.47 3.76 -6.63
N TYR A 147 -9.78 3.72 -6.44
CA TYR A 147 -10.75 4.62 -7.06
C TYR A 147 -11.45 5.46 -6.00
N TRP A 148 -11.75 6.67 -6.35
CA TRP A 148 -12.69 7.52 -5.64
C TRP A 148 -13.82 7.87 -6.60
N ARG A 149 -15.04 7.40 -6.27
CA ARG A 149 -16.14 7.35 -7.27
C ARG A 149 -15.66 6.63 -8.54
N ASP A 150 -15.89 7.23 -9.71
CA ASP A 150 -15.48 6.66 -11.01
C ASP A 150 -14.11 7.18 -11.49
N ARG A 151 -13.24 7.64 -10.56
CA ARG A 151 -11.94 8.27 -10.87
C ARG A 151 -10.79 7.53 -10.20
N LYS A 152 -9.72 7.33 -10.95
CA LYS A 152 -8.52 6.62 -10.45
C LYS A 152 -7.67 7.52 -9.56
N ALA A 153 -7.52 7.15 -8.30
CA ALA A 153 -6.73 7.86 -7.29
C ALA A 153 -5.33 7.26 -7.11
N GLY A 154 -5.14 5.98 -7.41
CA GLY A 154 -3.86 5.31 -7.24
C GLY A 154 -3.79 3.97 -7.96
N GLY A 155 -2.58 3.41 -8.00
CA GLY A 155 -2.29 2.11 -8.57
C GLY A 155 -1.20 1.37 -7.82
N ILE A 156 -1.24 0.05 -7.88
CA ILE A 156 -0.32 -0.86 -7.21
C ILE A 156 0.37 -1.73 -8.27
N LEU A 157 1.69 -1.89 -8.15
CA LEU A 157 2.48 -2.78 -8.98
C LEU A 157 3.34 -3.69 -8.10
N ILE A 158 3.02 -4.97 -8.04
CA ILE A 158 3.81 -5.95 -7.30
C ILE A 158 4.64 -6.77 -8.29
N GLU A 159 5.95 -6.74 -8.13
CA GLU A 159 6.90 -7.53 -8.90
C GLU A 159 7.54 -8.58 -7.99
N ASN A 160 7.42 -9.85 -8.37
CA ASN A 160 7.83 -11.00 -7.55
C ASN A 160 9.13 -11.61 -8.07
N ILE A 161 10.03 -11.96 -7.15
CA ILE A 161 11.29 -12.63 -7.45
C ILE A 161 11.23 -14.05 -6.90
N PHE A 162 11.39 -15.01 -7.81
CA PHE A 162 11.44 -16.44 -7.48
C PHE A 162 12.87 -16.97 -7.66
N HIS A 163 13.26 -17.87 -6.77
CA HIS A 163 14.44 -18.70 -6.92
C HIS A 163 14.01 -20.17 -7.00
N GLY A 164 13.99 -20.71 -8.20
CA GLY A 164 13.31 -21.97 -8.48
C GLY A 164 11.82 -21.87 -8.19
N LYS A 165 11.31 -22.70 -7.28
CA LYS A 165 9.89 -22.67 -6.83
C LYS A 165 9.65 -21.79 -5.60
N THR A 166 10.70 -21.21 -5.03
CA THR A 166 10.59 -20.43 -3.79
C THR A 166 10.38 -18.96 -4.11
N TRP A 167 9.30 -18.37 -3.60
CA TRP A 167 9.04 -16.95 -3.68
C TRP A 167 9.92 -16.22 -2.65
N LYS A 168 11.00 -15.58 -3.12
CA LYS A 168 12.04 -14.99 -2.27
C LYS A 168 11.74 -13.55 -1.88
N TRP A 169 11.29 -12.75 -2.85
CA TRP A 169 11.05 -11.34 -2.65
C TRP A 169 9.79 -10.87 -3.39
N ALA A 170 9.17 -9.85 -2.85
CA ALA A 170 8.16 -9.05 -3.52
C ALA A 170 8.57 -7.58 -3.42
N VAL A 171 8.58 -6.88 -4.55
CA VAL A 171 8.71 -5.42 -4.62
C VAL A 171 7.33 -4.84 -4.85
N VAL A 172 6.83 -4.11 -3.86
CA VAL A 172 5.48 -3.56 -3.83
C VAL A 172 5.55 -2.08 -4.17
N GLY A 173 5.29 -1.72 -5.41
CA GLY A 173 5.16 -0.35 -5.87
C GLY A 173 3.77 0.21 -5.61
N THR A 174 3.71 1.40 -5.02
CA THR A 174 2.49 2.16 -4.79
C THR A 174 2.61 3.55 -5.40
N GLY A 175 1.68 3.89 -6.30
CA GLY A 175 1.53 5.23 -6.85
C GLY A 175 0.18 5.81 -6.40
N ILE A 176 0.19 6.88 -5.60
CA ILE A 176 -1.04 7.54 -5.11
C ILE A 176 -1.00 9.01 -5.47
N ASN A 177 -2.07 9.50 -6.10
CA ASN A 177 -2.22 10.89 -6.48
C ASN A 177 -2.58 11.74 -5.25
N ILE A 178 -1.68 12.63 -4.84
CA ILE A 178 -1.85 13.47 -3.64
C ILE A 178 -2.19 14.90 -4.02
N ASN A 179 -1.25 15.65 -4.60
CA ASN A 179 -1.40 17.09 -4.86
C ASN A 179 -1.50 17.45 -6.35
N GLN A 180 -1.28 16.49 -7.26
CA GLN A 180 -1.33 16.76 -8.69
C GLN A 180 -2.76 17.13 -9.13
N THR A 181 -2.92 18.24 -9.83
CA THR A 181 -4.23 18.72 -10.31
C THR A 181 -4.35 18.66 -11.82
N VAL A 182 -3.23 18.63 -12.54
CA VAL A 182 -3.17 18.52 -14.00
C VAL A 182 -2.61 17.16 -14.37
N PHE A 183 -3.36 16.41 -15.13
CA PHE A 183 -2.99 15.06 -15.56
C PHE A 183 -2.90 15.00 -17.08
N ASP A 184 -2.11 14.04 -17.58
CA ASP A 184 -2.02 13.74 -19.01
C ASP A 184 -3.41 13.37 -19.56
N THR A 185 -3.81 13.96 -20.65
CA THR A 185 -5.14 13.76 -21.27
C THR A 185 -5.41 12.35 -21.76
N SER A 186 -4.36 11.53 -21.89
CA SER A 186 -4.48 10.10 -22.22
C SER A 186 -4.95 9.24 -21.02
N LEU A 187 -4.93 9.78 -19.80
CA LEU A 187 -5.36 9.07 -18.61
C LEU A 187 -6.88 9.12 -18.47
N VAL A 188 -7.47 7.95 -18.21
CA VAL A 188 -8.92 7.86 -17.98
C VAL A 188 -9.23 8.26 -16.55
N ASN A 189 -9.95 9.39 -16.40
CA ASN A 189 -10.51 9.88 -15.15
C ASN A 189 -9.56 9.83 -13.93
N PRO A 190 -8.36 10.43 -13.96
CA PRO A 190 -7.52 10.49 -12.76
C PRO A 190 -8.07 11.48 -11.75
N VAL A 191 -7.78 11.26 -10.46
CA VAL A 191 -8.08 12.19 -9.37
C VAL A 191 -6.99 12.18 -8.35
N SER A 192 -6.73 13.35 -7.72
CA SER A 192 -5.84 13.47 -6.56
C SER A 192 -6.62 13.77 -5.29
N LEU A 193 -5.97 13.51 -4.16
CA LEU A 193 -6.51 13.85 -2.86
C LEU A 193 -6.79 15.36 -2.74
N LYS A 194 -5.89 16.20 -3.26
CA LYS A 194 -6.07 17.65 -3.31
C LYS A 194 -7.33 18.06 -4.09
N GLN A 195 -7.62 17.43 -5.22
CA GLN A 195 -8.84 17.72 -5.99
C GLN A 195 -10.12 17.33 -5.26
N ILE A 196 -10.05 16.33 -4.35
CA ILE A 196 -11.20 15.86 -3.57
C ILE A 196 -11.42 16.75 -2.34
N THR A 197 -10.33 17.12 -1.65
CA THR A 197 -10.39 17.76 -0.33
C THR A 197 -10.12 19.25 -0.35
N GLU A 198 -9.66 19.78 -1.49
CA GLU A 198 -9.22 21.17 -1.68
C GLU A 198 -8.03 21.57 -0.79
N LYS A 199 -7.35 20.60 -0.17
CA LYS A 199 -6.21 20.80 0.73
C LYS A 199 -4.89 20.43 0.04
N GLU A 200 -3.84 21.20 0.36
CA GLU A 200 -2.45 20.81 0.07
C GLU A 200 -1.94 19.88 1.18
N TRP A 201 -1.24 18.83 0.80
CA TRP A 201 -0.75 17.81 1.72
C TRP A 201 0.78 17.75 1.68
N ASP A 202 1.42 17.53 2.82
CA ASP A 202 2.84 17.20 2.82
C ASP A 202 3.04 15.76 2.35
N VAL A 203 3.61 15.60 1.14
CA VAL A 203 3.70 14.30 0.46
C VAL A 203 4.62 13.33 1.20
N ILE A 204 5.64 13.84 1.92
CA ILE A 204 6.55 12.99 2.71
C ILE A 204 5.83 12.45 3.93
N THR A 205 5.06 13.29 4.62
CA THR A 205 4.22 12.85 5.74
C THR A 205 3.21 11.80 5.28
N MET A 206 2.54 12.03 4.13
CA MET A 206 1.61 11.08 3.54
C MET A 206 2.28 9.76 3.13
N ALA A 207 3.51 9.80 2.63
CA ALA A 207 4.27 8.58 2.28
C ALA A 207 4.64 7.77 3.53
N ASN A 208 5.02 8.42 4.62
CA ASN A 208 5.27 7.76 5.91
C ASN A 208 3.98 7.12 6.47
N GLU A 209 2.85 7.85 6.43
CA GLU A 209 1.55 7.31 6.85
C GLU A 209 1.16 6.07 6.03
N LEU A 210 1.28 6.12 4.70
CA LEU A 210 1.03 4.97 3.84
C LEU A 210 1.96 3.79 4.18
N TYR A 211 3.25 4.06 4.45
CA TYR A 211 4.21 3.03 4.86
C TYR A 211 3.75 2.31 6.14
N GLU A 212 3.34 3.05 7.16
CA GLU A 212 2.86 2.47 8.43
C GLU A 212 1.59 1.62 8.22
N VAL A 213 0.65 2.10 7.41
CA VAL A 213 -0.57 1.32 7.09
C VAL A 213 -0.22 0.06 6.29
N LEU A 214 0.72 0.12 5.33
CA LEU A 214 1.21 -1.05 4.62
C LEU A 214 1.81 -2.08 5.59
N MET A 215 2.69 -1.66 6.49
CA MET A 215 3.33 -2.57 7.47
C MET A 215 2.32 -3.16 8.46
N LYS A 216 1.27 -2.42 8.83
CA LYS A 216 0.13 -2.95 9.61
C LYS A 216 -0.53 -4.14 8.90
N TYR A 217 -0.90 -3.99 7.61
CA TYR A 217 -1.55 -5.07 6.87
C TYR A 217 -0.61 -6.25 6.59
N ILE A 218 0.69 -6.01 6.41
CA ILE A 218 1.70 -7.06 6.32
C ILE A 218 1.80 -7.83 7.64
N SER A 219 1.75 -7.16 8.78
CA SER A 219 1.71 -7.81 10.10
C SER A 219 0.46 -8.66 10.30
N LEU A 220 -0.71 -8.18 9.89
CA LEU A 220 -1.96 -8.95 9.92
C LEU A 220 -1.88 -10.20 9.03
N LEU A 221 -1.30 -10.06 7.82
CA LEU A 221 -1.08 -11.20 6.93
C LEU A 221 -0.16 -12.25 7.56
N ASN A 222 0.92 -11.83 8.23
CA ASN A 222 1.83 -12.69 8.97
C ASN A 222 1.15 -13.40 10.15
N ALA A 223 0.20 -12.74 10.81
CA ALA A 223 -0.59 -13.28 11.90
C ALA A 223 -1.69 -14.26 11.43
N GLY A 224 -1.81 -14.50 10.12
CA GLY A 224 -2.76 -15.45 9.56
C GLY A 224 -4.15 -14.88 9.23
N ALA A 225 -4.34 -13.57 9.28
CA ALA A 225 -5.62 -12.90 9.00
C ALA A 225 -5.99 -12.82 7.49
N ALA A 226 -5.49 -13.76 6.67
CA ALA A 226 -5.69 -13.70 5.21
C ALA A 226 -7.18 -13.80 4.80
N GLY A 227 -8.00 -14.51 5.57
CA GLY A 227 -9.45 -14.62 5.35
C GLY A 227 -10.15 -13.29 5.58
N ASP A 228 -9.89 -12.64 6.70
CA ASP A 228 -10.47 -11.35 7.07
C ASP A 228 -10.03 -10.25 6.10
N ILE A 229 -8.77 -10.31 5.63
CA ILE A 229 -8.24 -9.42 4.59
C ILE A 229 -9.02 -9.59 3.28
N LEU A 230 -9.26 -10.82 2.83
CA LEU A 230 -10.01 -11.07 1.60
C LEU A 230 -11.48 -10.65 1.72
N GLU A 231 -12.10 -10.90 2.86
CA GLU A 231 -13.46 -10.46 3.12
C GLU A 231 -13.55 -8.92 3.10
N SER A 232 -12.65 -8.24 3.81
CA SER A 232 -12.58 -6.78 3.81
C SER A 232 -12.29 -6.21 2.42
N TYR A 233 -11.41 -6.83 1.63
CA TYR A 233 -11.16 -6.48 0.23
C TYR A 233 -12.45 -6.56 -0.58
N ASN A 234 -13.19 -7.67 -0.48
CA ASN A 234 -14.44 -7.90 -1.20
C ASN A 234 -15.55 -6.93 -0.78
N ASN A 235 -15.59 -6.52 0.49
CA ASN A 235 -16.56 -5.53 0.97
C ASN A 235 -16.29 -4.12 0.44
N ASN A 236 -15.07 -3.83 0.00
CA ASN A 236 -14.69 -2.54 -0.54
C ASN A 236 -14.43 -2.54 -2.05
N LEU A 237 -14.89 -3.58 -2.76
CA LEU A 237 -14.77 -3.64 -4.22
C LEU A 237 -15.56 -2.51 -4.89
N TYR A 238 -14.92 -1.89 -5.89
CA TYR A 238 -15.56 -0.96 -6.80
C TYR A 238 -16.66 -1.66 -7.62
N LYS A 239 -17.84 -1.05 -7.66
CA LYS A 239 -19.03 -1.58 -8.34
C LYS A 239 -19.47 -2.97 -7.87
N LYS A 240 -19.22 -3.32 -6.58
CA LYS A 240 -19.73 -4.55 -6.01
C LYS A 240 -21.25 -4.56 -6.06
N ASP A 241 -21.83 -5.68 -6.52
CA ASP A 241 -23.26 -5.92 -6.72
C ASP A 241 -23.92 -4.95 -7.71
N GLU A 242 -23.14 -4.19 -8.48
CA GLU A 242 -23.61 -3.33 -9.54
C GLU A 242 -23.36 -3.96 -10.92
N PRO A 243 -24.24 -3.71 -11.91
CA PRO A 243 -24.01 -4.11 -13.29
C PRO A 243 -22.91 -3.24 -13.91
N VAL A 244 -21.99 -3.89 -14.61
CA VAL A 244 -20.88 -3.24 -15.33
C VAL A 244 -20.78 -3.79 -16.74
N PHE A 245 -20.06 -3.05 -17.59
CA PHE A 245 -19.67 -3.55 -18.89
C PHE A 245 -18.19 -3.93 -18.88
N LEU A 246 -17.89 -5.16 -19.27
CA LEU A 246 -16.54 -5.65 -19.48
C LEU A 246 -16.35 -6.01 -20.96
N VAL A 247 -15.11 -5.98 -21.43
CA VAL A 247 -14.72 -6.51 -22.73
C VAL A 247 -13.90 -7.76 -22.51
N GLU A 248 -14.40 -8.90 -22.99
CA GLU A 248 -13.71 -10.18 -23.02
C GLU A 248 -13.42 -10.56 -24.48
N LYS A 249 -12.13 -10.73 -24.84
CA LYS A 249 -11.72 -11.11 -26.21
C LYS A 249 -12.38 -10.25 -27.31
N GLY A 250 -12.47 -8.94 -27.04
CA GLY A 250 -13.09 -7.97 -27.97
C GLY A 250 -14.62 -7.94 -27.97
N LYS A 251 -15.29 -8.78 -27.16
CA LYS A 251 -16.75 -8.77 -27.02
C LYS A 251 -17.18 -8.05 -25.75
N LYS A 252 -18.11 -7.11 -25.89
CA LYS A 252 -18.73 -6.43 -24.75
C LYS A 252 -19.72 -7.38 -24.07
N ILE A 253 -19.58 -7.54 -22.78
CA ILE A 253 -20.48 -8.30 -21.92
C ILE A 253 -21.00 -7.38 -20.80
N GLN A 254 -22.27 -7.53 -20.44
CA GLN A 254 -22.84 -6.91 -19.24
C GLN A 254 -22.90 -7.98 -18.15
N THR A 255 -22.36 -7.68 -16.96
CA THR A 255 -22.32 -8.61 -15.85
C THR A 255 -22.30 -7.85 -14.53
N THR A 256 -22.60 -8.51 -13.42
CA THR A 256 -22.58 -7.92 -12.07
C THR A 256 -21.34 -8.39 -11.33
N ILE A 257 -20.57 -7.46 -10.77
CA ILE A 257 -19.41 -7.78 -9.92
C ILE A 257 -19.90 -8.41 -8.62
N LYS A 258 -19.34 -9.57 -8.25
CA LYS A 258 -19.73 -10.28 -7.01
C LYS A 258 -18.62 -10.28 -5.97
N ALA A 259 -17.45 -10.77 -6.32
CA ALA A 259 -16.32 -10.91 -5.41
C ALA A 259 -15.01 -11.11 -6.19
N VAL A 260 -13.94 -11.25 -5.43
CA VAL A 260 -12.67 -11.80 -5.92
C VAL A 260 -12.35 -13.05 -5.10
N SER A 261 -11.94 -14.12 -5.78
CA SER A 261 -11.62 -15.40 -5.13
C SER A 261 -10.27 -15.34 -4.40
N GLU A 262 -9.95 -16.38 -3.60
CA GLU A 262 -8.63 -16.51 -2.96
C GLU A 262 -7.45 -16.58 -3.93
N GLU A 263 -7.71 -17.03 -5.17
CA GLU A 263 -6.72 -17.09 -6.25
C GLU A 263 -6.57 -15.73 -6.97
N GLY A 264 -7.42 -14.75 -6.66
CA GLY A 264 -7.40 -13.42 -7.26
C GLY A 264 -8.26 -13.28 -8.52
N LYS A 265 -9.12 -14.25 -8.83
CA LYS A 265 -10.03 -14.19 -9.97
C LYS A 265 -11.22 -13.30 -9.67
N LEU A 266 -11.59 -12.43 -10.61
CA LEU A 266 -12.80 -11.64 -10.54
C LEU A 266 -14.02 -12.56 -10.76
N LEU A 267 -14.92 -12.58 -9.80
CA LEU A 267 -16.18 -13.34 -9.88
C LEU A 267 -17.30 -12.39 -10.26
N THR A 268 -18.02 -12.74 -11.32
CA THR A 268 -19.16 -11.96 -11.80
C THR A 268 -20.34 -12.88 -12.11
N SER A 269 -21.52 -12.33 -12.17
CA SER A 269 -22.75 -13.07 -12.47
C SER A 269 -23.65 -12.23 -13.39
N ASP A 270 -24.09 -12.87 -14.47
CA ASP A 270 -25.20 -12.46 -15.33
C ASP A 270 -26.23 -13.61 -15.37
N ALA A 271 -26.54 -14.15 -16.53
CA ALA A 271 -27.29 -15.41 -16.66
C ALA A 271 -26.46 -16.63 -16.20
N ILE A 272 -25.15 -16.50 -16.13
CA ILE A 272 -24.19 -17.51 -15.66
C ILE A 272 -23.15 -16.89 -14.72
N GLU A 273 -22.55 -17.72 -13.87
CA GLU A 273 -21.37 -17.31 -13.10
C GLU A 273 -20.12 -17.34 -13.98
N ARG A 274 -19.31 -16.26 -13.90
CA ARG A 274 -18.05 -16.14 -14.64
C ARG A 274 -16.91 -15.90 -13.67
N LYS A 275 -15.72 -16.37 -14.07
CA LYS A 275 -14.45 -16.17 -13.33
C LYS A 275 -13.41 -15.69 -14.33
N PHE A 276 -12.79 -14.54 -14.04
CA PHE A 276 -11.79 -13.95 -14.92
C PHE A 276 -10.45 -13.88 -14.22
N ASP A 277 -9.41 -14.32 -14.92
CA ASP A 277 -8.04 -14.08 -14.54
C ASP A 277 -7.64 -12.63 -14.86
N PHE A 278 -6.59 -12.15 -14.18
CA PHE A 278 -6.07 -10.83 -14.44
C PHE A 278 -5.68 -10.66 -15.93
N GLY A 279 -6.27 -9.67 -16.56
CA GLY A 279 -6.01 -9.32 -17.95
C GLY A 279 -6.89 -10.03 -18.99
N GLU A 280 -7.80 -10.90 -18.58
CA GLU A 280 -8.78 -11.51 -19.49
C GLU A 280 -9.92 -10.56 -19.85
N VAL A 281 -10.18 -9.57 -19.01
CA VAL A 281 -11.22 -8.57 -19.24
C VAL A 281 -10.70 -7.15 -19.09
N GLU A 282 -11.32 -6.23 -19.81
CA GLU A 282 -11.14 -4.78 -19.70
C GLU A 282 -12.45 -4.14 -19.25
N TRP A 283 -12.34 -3.15 -18.34
CA TRP A 283 -13.49 -2.37 -17.90
C TRP A 283 -13.86 -1.31 -18.96
N LEU A 284 -15.14 -1.19 -19.28
CA LEU A 284 -15.69 -0.03 -19.98
C LEU A 284 -16.26 0.93 -18.93
N LEU A 285 -15.52 2.00 -18.68
CA LEU A 285 -15.88 3.08 -17.74
C LEU A 285 -16.49 4.26 -18.47
#